data_7a4f5c74e2f7b88f30d7b5e89eb6e515
#
_entry.id   7a4f5c74e2f7b88f30d7b5e89eb6e515
#
_cell.length_a   1.000
_cell.length_b   1.000
_cell.length_c   1.000
_cell.angle_alpha   90.00
_cell.angle_beta   90.00
_cell.angle_gamma   90.00
#
_symmetry.space_group_name_H-M   'P 1'
#
loop_
_entity.id
_entity.type
_entity.pdbx_description
1 polymer ?
#
loop_
_entity_poly.entity_id
_entity_poly.type
_entity_poly.pdbx_seq_one_letter_code
_entity_poly.pdbx_strand_id
1 'polypeptide(L)'
;MNICIITSSFPSCADDTVQAPFLVDFIRELKKRRHQIFVFTQDRRGEKEEFLEGVKIKWFPWIKSEKPLVQLSPFRPLDFFRIVNLFYNGRKALPAFIRENKIEVCLALWVLPGGYLANQAFRQTKIPYSIWSLGSDIYRYGRNPFLYPMMRRIIQEAKGVFADGFDLSKRVEERFGRRCFFLATTRAIPSSSPLSKKIPPLPPLLKEGQGGLTNKPYRFLFVGRIEKVKGIDLLLESMACLKEEVLNVHLTVVGRGGMEEWAKSFIKERGLGEYVSWMGNVSDQTLASLYESSDCVVIPSRSESIPLVFSEALRFNKELIVTDVGDMGMLGRQYGVARVIPPKNVMALKEVMKKRVELKDNENEERNEVRREELKQLFDIETSVERFLADYR
;
A
#
# COMPACT_ATOMS: atom_id res chain seq x y z
N MET A 1 13.09 -2.47 24.22
CA MET A 1 14.20 -2.36 23.24
C MET A 1 14.17 -1.00 22.54
N ASN A 2 15.33 -0.53 22.15
CA ASN A 2 15.50 0.65 21.29
C ASN A 2 15.56 0.17 19.83
N ILE A 3 14.51 0.41 19.06
CA ILE A 3 14.34 -0.11 17.70
C ILE A 3 14.48 1.04 16.70
N CYS A 4 15.38 0.90 15.71
CA CYS A 4 15.54 1.86 14.62
C CYS A 4 14.90 1.35 13.33
N ILE A 5 13.94 2.08 12.81
CA ILE A 5 13.34 1.84 11.49
C ILE A 5 14.08 2.65 10.45
N ILE A 6 14.70 1.95 9.48
CA ILE A 6 15.48 2.56 8.40
C ILE A 6 14.64 2.50 7.14
N THR A 7 14.21 3.63 6.64
CA THR A 7 13.31 3.70 5.49
C THR A 7 13.66 4.83 4.54
N SER A 8 13.34 4.67 3.27
CA SER A 8 13.41 5.71 2.26
C SER A 8 12.05 6.37 1.97
N SER A 9 11.00 5.97 2.67
CA SER A 9 9.66 6.53 2.55
C SER A 9 9.05 6.63 3.94
N PHE A 10 8.89 7.86 4.43
CA PHE A 10 8.30 8.14 5.74
C PHE A 10 7.48 9.43 5.67
N PRO A 11 6.30 9.50 6.30
CA PRO A 11 5.49 10.71 6.33
C PRO A 11 6.24 11.90 6.93
N SER A 12 6.02 13.08 6.39
CA SER A 12 6.62 14.32 6.91
C SER A 12 5.69 15.09 7.86
N CYS A 13 4.40 14.76 7.87
CA CYS A 13 3.36 15.30 8.74
C CYS A 13 2.24 14.27 8.94
N ALA A 14 1.33 14.55 9.87
CA ALA A 14 0.21 13.67 10.20
C ALA A 14 -0.71 13.35 9.00
N ASP A 15 -0.88 14.33 8.11
CA ASP A 15 -1.78 14.22 6.95
C ASP A 15 -1.12 13.58 5.70
N ASP A 16 0.15 13.19 5.79
CA ASP A 16 0.84 12.51 4.67
C ASP A 16 0.44 11.03 4.61
N THR A 17 -0.68 10.77 3.94
CA THR A 17 -1.21 9.41 3.74
C THR A 17 -0.59 8.66 2.57
N VAL A 18 0.39 9.26 1.88
CA VAL A 18 0.99 8.69 0.66
C VAL A 18 2.28 7.93 0.96
N GLN A 19 3.10 8.41 1.92
CA GLN A 19 4.42 7.87 2.16
C GLN A 19 4.43 6.81 3.27
N ALA A 20 4.23 5.53 2.89
CA ALA A 20 4.27 4.39 3.79
C ALA A 20 3.42 4.58 5.08
N PRO A 21 2.11 4.91 4.97
CA PRO A 21 1.27 5.21 6.13
C PRO A 21 1.16 4.02 7.10
N PHE A 22 1.32 2.78 6.64
CA PHE A 22 1.35 1.59 7.48
C PHE A 22 2.47 1.59 8.53
N LEU A 23 3.58 2.33 8.28
CA LEU A 23 4.67 2.44 9.25
C LEU A 23 4.26 3.21 10.51
N VAL A 24 3.38 4.18 10.37
CA VAL A 24 2.87 4.96 11.51
C VAL A 24 2.14 4.04 12.49
N ASP A 25 1.29 3.16 11.97
CA ASP A 25 0.55 2.23 12.80
C ASP A 25 1.44 1.12 13.37
N PHE A 26 2.40 0.64 12.58
CA PHE A 26 3.42 -0.31 13.07
C PHE A 26 4.26 0.28 14.21
N ILE A 27 4.66 1.55 14.10
CA ILE A 27 5.37 2.28 15.15
C ILE A 27 4.49 2.46 16.39
N ARG A 28 3.24 2.86 16.23
CA ARG A 28 2.30 3.01 17.34
C ARG A 28 2.12 1.71 18.11
N GLU A 29 2.01 0.60 17.40
CA GLU A 29 1.86 -0.71 18.02
C GLU A 29 3.13 -1.16 18.77
N LEU A 30 4.32 -0.93 18.21
CA LEU A 30 5.59 -1.15 18.91
C LEU A 30 5.69 -0.31 20.20
N LYS A 31 5.24 0.96 20.16
CA LYS A 31 5.22 1.84 21.33
C LYS A 31 4.26 1.35 22.43
N LYS A 32 3.06 0.88 22.08
CA LYS A 32 2.13 0.25 23.04
C LYS A 32 2.79 -0.89 23.82
N ARG A 33 3.71 -1.60 23.18
CA ARG A 33 4.50 -2.69 23.77
C ARG A 33 5.75 -2.20 24.52
N ARG A 34 5.84 -0.90 24.82
CA ARG A 34 6.90 -0.23 25.60
C ARG A 34 8.29 -0.30 24.93
N HIS A 35 8.36 -0.35 23.60
CA HIS A 35 9.60 -0.15 22.86
C HIS A 35 9.84 1.34 22.59
N GLN A 36 11.10 1.76 22.62
CA GLN A 36 11.51 3.09 22.14
C GLN A 36 11.80 3.02 20.65
N ILE A 37 11.16 3.89 19.88
CA ILE A 37 11.24 3.85 18.43
C ILE A 37 12.00 5.06 17.90
N PHE A 38 12.88 4.76 16.97
CA PHE A 38 13.70 5.71 16.23
C PHE A 38 13.47 5.49 14.74
N VAL A 39 13.42 6.57 13.97
CA VAL A 39 13.30 6.50 12.52
C VAL A 39 14.51 7.16 11.88
N PHE A 40 15.12 6.49 10.92
CA PHE A 40 16.23 7.01 10.12
C PHE A 40 15.82 7.07 8.66
N THR A 41 15.73 8.29 8.10
CA THR A 41 15.27 8.52 6.73
C THR A 41 15.98 9.71 6.11
N GLN A 42 15.98 9.79 4.77
CA GLN A 42 16.53 10.95 4.06
C GLN A 42 15.61 12.16 4.11
N ASP A 43 16.21 13.33 4.12
CA ASP A 43 15.51 14.60 4.07
C ASP A 43 14.95 14.89 2.67
N ARG A 44 13.63 14.72 2.49
CA ARG A 44 12.94 14.97 1.22
C ARG A 44 12.29 16.33 1.16
N ARG A 45 11.80 16.87 2.27
CA ARG A 45 11.03 18.13 2.36
C ARG A 45 11.62 19.03 3.43
N GLY A 46 11.52 20.36 3.24
CA GLY A 46 12.08 21.34 4.14
C GLY A 46 11.37 21.44 5.50
N GLU A 47 10.04 21.38 5.48
CA GLU A 47 9.22 21.44 6.70
C GLU A 47 8.93 20.05 7.23
N LYS A 48 9.06 19.89 8.53
CA LYS A 48 8.86 18.66 9.28
C LYS A 48 8.07 18.96 10.51
N GLU A 49 6.98 18.25 10.68
CA GLU A 49 6.16 18.32 11.88
C GLU A 49 6.48 17.15 12.80
N GLU A 50 6.46 17.41 14.09
CA GLU A 50 6.49 16.37 15.11
C GLU A 50 5.07 15.81 15.28
N PHE A 51 4.74 14.73 14.57
CA PHE A 51 3.40 14.15 14.58
C PHE A 51 3.33 12.79 15.29
N LEU A 52 4.48 12.22 15.66
CA LEU A 52 4.58 10.98 16.42
C LEU A 52 5.28 11.24 17.75
N GLU A 53 4.48 11.50 18.78
CA GLU A 53 4.97 11.77 20.13
C GLU A 53 5.97 10.70 20.60
N GLY A 54 7.12 11.16 21.10
CA GLY A 54 8.20 10.29 21.64
C GLY A 54 8.89 9.39 20.62
N VAL A 55 8.78 9.67 19.30
CA VAL A 55 9.54 9.03 18.23
C VAL A 55 10.62 9.98 17.74
N LYS A 56 11.89 9.62 17.91
CA LYS A 56 12.99 10.43 17.42
C LYS A 56 13.28 10.12 15.96
N ILE A 57 13.08 11.09 15.08
CA ILE A 57 13.29 10.95 13.65
C ILE A 57 14.58 11.65 13.24
N LYS A 58 15.51 10.91 12.63
CA LYS A 58 16.73 11.45 12.03
C LYS A 58 16.54 11.59 10.52
N TRP A 59 16.43 12.82 10.08
CA TRP A 59 16.45 13.20 8.67
C TRP A 59 17.90 13.45 8.26
N PHE A 60 18.54 12.55 7.51
CA PHE A 60 19.88 12.78 7.02
C PHE A 60 19.89 13.57 5.70
N PRO A 61 20.93 14.41 5.47
CA PRO A 61 21.00 15.24 4.26
C PRO A 61 20.96 14.42 2.98
N TRP A 62 20.12 14.86 2.01
CA TRP A 62 20.01 14.28 0.69
C TRP A 62 19.73 15.34 -0.36
N ILE A 63 20.26 15.15 -1.59
CA ILE A 63 19.97 16.02 -2.74
C ILE A 63 18.51 15.78 -3.16
N LYS A 64 17.64 16.73 -2.83
CA LYS A 64 16.17 16.62 -2.97
C LYS A 64 15.75 16.24 -4.39
N SER A 65 14.67 15.46 -4.47
CA SER A 65 14.01 15.07 -5.71
C SER A 65 12.50 15.06 -5.52
N GLU A 66 11.76 15.59 -6.45
CA GLU A 66 10.31 15.44 -6.51
C GLU A 66 9.90 14.02 -6.93
N LYS A 67 10.80 13.32 -7.64
CA LYS A 67 10.55 11.95 -8.08
C LYS A 67 10.80 10.96 -6.94
N PRO A 68 9.95 9.94 -6.82
CA PRO A 68 10.24 8.80 -5.94
C PRO A 68 11.57 8.14 -6.30
N LEU A 69 12.28 7.57 -5.31
CA LEU A 69 13.58 6.91 -5.55
C LEU A 69 13.52 5.83 -6.63
N VAL A 70 12.42 5.10 -6.70
CA VAL A 70 12.21 4.05 -7.72
C VAL A 70 12.18 4.59 -9.16
N GLN A 71 11.90 5.88 -9.35
CA GLN A 71 11.88 6.53 -10.67
C GLN A 71 13.20 7.18 -11.05
N LEU A 72 14.19 7.24 -10.13
CA LEU A 72 15.51 7.75 -10.45
C LEU A 72 16.26 6.77 -11.36
N SER A 73 16.94 7.33 -12.37
CA SER A 73 17.69 6.57 -13.35
C SER A 73 19.19 6.78 -13.14
N PRO A 74 19.98 5.69 -12.93
CA PRO A 74 21.44 5.82 -12.78
C PRO A 74 22.14 6.33 -14.06
N PHE A 75 21.44 6.31 -15.21
CA PHE A 75 21.94 6.81 -16.50
C PHE A 75 21.75 8.31 -16.68
N ARG A 76 21.02 8.99 -15.79
CA ARG A 76 20.89 10.46 -15.78
C ARG A 76 21.84 11.04 -14.76
N PRO A 77 22.75 11.95 -15.14
CA PRO A 77 23.81 12.44 -14.22
C PRO A 77 23.27 12.94 -12.88
N LEU A 78 22.24 13.77 -12.87
CA LEU A 78 21.66 14.32 -11.66
C LEU A 78 21.02 13.24 -10.77
N ASP A 79 20.32 12.27 -11.37
CA ASP A 79 19.72 11.15 -10.62
C ASP A 79 20.82 10.22 -10.06
N PHE A 80 21.90 10.00 -10.81
CA PHE A 80 23.06 9.27 -10.34
C PHE A 80 23.67 9.93 -9.11
N PHE A 81 23.93 11.24 -9.15
CA PHE A 81 24.46 11.99 -8.00
C PHE A 81 23.50 11.93 -6.80
N ARG A 82 22.19 11.98 -7.02
CA ARG A 82 21.19 11.81 -5.96
C ARG A 82 21.27 10.44 -5.31
N ILE A 83 21.40 9.39 -6.12
CA ILE A 83 21.54 8.00 -5.64
C ILE A 83 22.83 7.86 -4.83
N VAL A 84 23.98 8.30 -5.36
CA VAL A 84 25.27 8.24 -4.66
C VAL A 84 25.24 9.02 -3.36
N ASN A 85 24.66 10.24 -3.38
CA ASN A 85 24.55 11.09 -2.20
C ASN A 85 23.71 10.44 -1.09
N LEU A 86 22.60 9.76 -1.44
CA LEU A 86 21.77 9.03 -0.51
C LEU A 86 22.57 7.93 0.22
N PHE A 87 23.25 7.09 -0.55
CA PHE A 87 24.04 6.00 0.03
C PHE A 87 25.24 6.51 0.86
N TYR A 88 25.92 7.53 0.39
CA TYR A 88 27.07 8.11 1.08
C TYR A 88 26.69 8.74 2.42
N ASN A 89 25.71 9.65 2.42
CA ASN A 89 25.28 10.35 3.63
C ASN A 89 24.57 9.42 4.62
N GLY A 90 23.72 8.53 4.14
CA GLY A 90 23.06 7.54 4.99
C GLY A 90 24.06 6.60 5.68
N ARG A 91 25.05 6.08 4.93
CA ARG A 91 26.13 5.22 5.47
C ARG A 91 26.98 5.94 6.52
N LYS A 92 27.25 7.23 6.34
CA LYS A 92 28.03 8.03 7.28
C LYS A 92 27.25 8.35 8.56
N ALA A 93 25.97 8.68 8.43
CA ALA A 93 25.17 9.16 9.55
C ALA A 93 24.57 8.04 10.43
N LEU A 94 24.23 6.88 9.87
CA LEU A 94 23.53 5.82 10.59
C LEU A 94 24.32 5.21 11.76
N PRO A 95 25.62 4.87 11.64
CA PRO A 95 26.38 4.29 12.76
C PRO A 95 26.49 5.23 13.97
N ALA A 96 26.65 6.53 13.75
CA ALA A 96 26.67 7.52 14.81
C ALA A 96 25.30 7.58 15.51
N PHE A 97 24.20 7.67 14.72
CA PHE A 97 22.84 7.67 15.24
C PHE A 97 22.51 6.43 16.08
N ILE A 98 22.96 5.25 15.66
CA ILE A 98 22.82 3.99 16.40
C ILE A 98 23.50 4.09 17.77
N ARG A 99 24.75 4.55 17.83
CA ARG A 99 25.51 4.65 19.09
C ARG A 99 24.92 5.70 20.04
N GLU A 100 24.60 6.89 19.54
CA GLU A 100 24.04 8.00 20.30
C GLU A 100 22.71 7.63 20.98
N ASN A 101 21.89 6.82 20.32
CA ASN A 101 20.57 6.46 20.82
C ASN A 101 20.50 5.04 21.40
N LYS A 102 21.65 4.38 21.57
CA LYS A 102 21.76 3.02 22.15
C LYS A 102 20.77 2.05 21.45
N ILE A 103 20.71 2.11 20.11
CA ILE A 103 19.86 1.22 19.33
C ILE A 103 20.32 -0.23 19.51
N GLU A 104 19.36 -1.12 19.73
CA GLU A 104 19.60 -2.55 19.96
C GLU A 104 19.27 -3.37 18.71
N VAL A 105 18.34 -2.87 17.87
CA VAL A 105 17.82 -3.57 16.70
C VAL A 105 17.49 -2.58 15.58
N CYS A 106 17.74 -2.96 14.34
CA CYS A 106 17.32 -2.22 13.17
C CYS A 106 16.28 -3.00 12.33
N LEU A 107 15.22 -2.34 11.89
CA LEU A 107 14.31 -2.84 10.85
C LEU A 107 14.49 -1.98 9.60
N ALA A 108 14.99 -2.58 8.54
CA ALA A 108 15.24 -1.89 7.28
C ALA A 108 14.14 -2.21 6.26
N LEU A 109 13.48 -1.18 5.73
CA LEU A 109 12.52 -1.34 4.66
C LEU A 109 13.26 -1.33 3.32
N TRP A 110 12.89 -2.30 2.47
CA TRP A 110 13.55 -2.65 1.22
C TRP A 110 15.00 -3.12 1.40
N VAL A 111 15.42 -4.05 0.58
CA VAL A 111 16.82 -4.49 0.51
C VAL A 111 17.73 -3.31 0.10
N LEU A 112 17.23 -2.47 -0.82
CA LEU A 112 17.86 -1.24 -1.27
C LEU A 112 16.88 -0.06 -1.20
N PRO A 113 17.23 1.09 -0.59
CA PRO A 113 18.50 1.39 0.06
C PRO A 113 18.58 0.99 1.53
N GLY A 114 17.46 0.75 2.23
CA GLY A 114 17.40 0.56 3.67
C GLY A 114 18.28 -0.58 4.18
N GLY A 115 18.15 -1.78 3.59
CA GLY A 115 18.96 -2.95 3.96
C GLY A 115 20.45 -2.75 3.71
N TYR A 116 20.83 -2.05 2.64
CA TYR A 116 22.23 -1.67 2.44
C TYR A 116 22.77 -0.81 3.58
N LEU A 117 22.04 0.23 3.97
CA LEU A 117 22.45 1.12 5.07
C LEU A 117 22.56 0.35 6.38
N ALA A 118 21.56 -0.50 6.68
CA ALA A 118 21.57 -1.36 7.86
C ALA A 118 22.76 -2.33 7.86
N ASN A 119 23.06 -2.96 6.73
CA ASN A 119 24.20 -3.87 6.59
C ASN A 119 25.55 -3.16 6.80
N GLN A 120 25.71 -1.95 6.25
CA GLN A 120 26.92 -1.16 6.47
C GLN A 120 27.08 -0.73 7.94
N ALA A 121 25.98 -0.38 8.60
CA ALA A 121 25.98 -0.05 10.02
C ALA A 121 26.26 -1.29 10.89
N PHE A 122 25.68 -2.44 10.60
CA PHE A 122 25.95 -3.71 11.28
C PHE A 122 27.43 -4.07 11.28
N ARG A 123 28.15 -3.85 10.19
CA ARG A 123 29.59 -4.10 10.11
C ARG A 123 30.39 -3.24 11.05
N GLN A 124 29.93 -2.03 11.37
CA GLN A 124 30.61 -1.07 12.24
C GLN A 124 30.18 -1.15 13.70
N THR A 125 28.90 -1.47 13.95
CA THR A 125 28.29 -1.41 15.30
C THR A 125 27.95 -2.78 15.87
N LYS A 126 27.88 -3.83 15.04
CA LYS A 126 27.40 -5.17 15.35
C LYS A 126 25.92 -5.25 15.78
N ILE A 127 25.19 -4.15 15.65
CA ILE A 127 23.75 -4.13 15.95
C ILE A 127 22.99 -4.90 14.87
N PRO A 128 22.22 -5.95 15.25
CA PRO A 128 21.50 -6.79 14.29
C PRO A 128 20.43 -6.01 13.55
N TYR A 129 20.13 -6.45 12.32
CA TYR A 129 19.09 -5.87 11.51
C TYR A 129 18.23 -6.94 10.85
N SER A 130 16.96 -6.62 10.67
CA SER A 130 16.03 -7.36 9.83
C SER A 130 15.65 -6.53 8.60
N ILE A 131 15.20 -7.21 7.55
CA ILE A 131 14.75 -6.59 6.30
C ILE A 131 13.27 -6.84 6.13
N TRP A 132 12.54 -5.81 5.73
CA TRP A 132 11.15 -5.90 5.29
C TRP A 132 11.05 -5.48 3.82
N SER A 133 11.00 -6.47 2.93
CA SER A 133 10.90 -6.27 1.48
C SER A 133 9.45 -5.95 1.08
N LEU A 134 9.28 -4.94 0.24
CA LEU A 134 7.98 -4.43 -0.19
C LEU A 134 7.79 -4.53 -1.72
N GLY A 135 8.48 -5.45 -2.35
CA GLY A 135 8.32 -5.86 -3.75
C GLY A 135 9.19 -5.14 -4.75
N SER A 136 9.19 -3.80 -4.81
CA SER A 136 9.91 -3.04 -5.84
C SER A 136 11.41 -3.34 -5.91
N ASP A 137 12.02 -3.62 -4.78
CA ASP A 137 13.44 -3.99 -4.64
C ASP A 137 13.73 -5.37 -5.25
N ILE A 138 12.87 -6.35 -5.03
CA ILE A 138 13.06 -7.72 -5.51
C ILE A 138 12.65 -7.85 -6.99
N TYR A 139 11.47 -7.34 -7.35
CA TYR A 139 10.97 -7.46 -8.73
C TYR A 139 11.83 -6.68 -9.73
N ARG A 140 12.33 -5.49 -9.36
CA ARG A 140 13.09 -4.62 -10.24
C ARG A 140 14.59 -4.87 -10.19
N TYR A 141 15.17 -4.92 -8.97
CA TYR A 141 16.61 -4.98 -8.77
C TYR A 141 17.13 -6.40 -8.54
N GLY A 142 16.30 -7.30 -8.02
CA GLY A 142 16.68 -8.68 -7.73
C GLY A 142 17.17 -9.45 -8.97
N ARG A 143 16.76 -9.05 -10.18
CA ARG A 143 17.20 -9.67 -11.45
C ARG A 143 18.49 -9.05 -12.01
N ASN A 144 18.95 -7.94 -11.47
CA ASN A 144 20.15 -7.27 -11.97
C ASN A 144 21.41 -8.02 -11.52
N PRO A 145 22.24 -8.53 -12.45
CA PRO A 145 23.40 -9.34 -12.11
C PRO A 145 24.48 -8.55 -11.33
N PHE A 146 24.59 -7.24 -11.55
CA PHE A 146 25.55 -6.39 -10.84
C PHE A 146 25.11 -6.08 -9.40
N LEU A 147 23.82 -6.02 -9.12
CA LEU A 147 23.29 -5.76 -7.79
C LEU A 147 23.10 -7.06 -6.98
N TYR A 148 22.96 -8.19 -7.65
CA TYR A 148 22.66 -9.47 -7.02
C TYR A 148 23.66 -9.87 -5.92
N PRO A 149 25.00 -9.82 -6.12
CA PRO A 149 25.95 -10.22 -5.07
C PRO A 149 25.83 -9.35 -3.83
N MET A 150 25.60 -8.04 -4.01
CA MET A 150 25.40 -7.10 -2.91
C MET A 150 24.07 -7.39 -2.18
N MET A 151 22.98 -7.55 -2.91
CA MET A 151 21.67 -7.85 -2.32
C MET A 151 21.67 -9.21 -1.61
N ARG A 152 22.30 -10.23 -2.20
CA ARG A 152 22.45 -11.55 -1.59
C ARG A 152 23.17 -11.44 -0.24
N ARG A 153 24.28 -10.71 -0.19
CA ARG A 153 25.03 -10.49 1.04
C ARG A 153 24.19 -9.78 2.11
N ILE A 154 23.47 -8.72 1.75
CA ILE A 154 22.58 -7.97 2.66
C ILE A 154 21.52 -8.89 3.26
N ILE A 155 20.90 -9.73 2.43
CA ILE A 155 19.86 -10.68 2.85
C ILE A 155 20.43 -11.79 3.73
N GLN A 156 21.61 -12.33 3.38
CA GLN A 156 22.24 -13.41 4.13
C GLN A 156 22.73 -12.97 5.52
N GLU A 157 23.25 -11.74 5.66
CA GLU A 157 23.74 -11.19 6.93
C GLU A 157 22.60 -10.63 7.82
N ALA A 158 21.36 -10.53 7.32
CA ALA A 158 20.22 -10.10 8.12
C ALA A 158 19.82 -11.14 9.16
N LYS A 159 19.38 -10.71 10.35
CA LYS A 159 18.84 -11.60 11.39
C LYS A 159 17.52 -12.21 10.94
N GLY A 160 16.56 -11.38 10.50
CA GLY A 160 15.29 -11.78 9.93
C GLY A 160 15.07 -11.18 8.53
N VAL A 161 14.33 -11.89 7.69
CA VAL A 161 13.92 -11.41 6.37
C VAL A 161 12.42 -11.57 6.24
N PHE A 162 11.76 -10.49 5.94
CA PHE A 162 10.31 -10.41 5.81
C PHE A 162 9.91 -9.86 4.45
N ALA A 163 8.73 -10.22 4.00
CA ALA A 163 8.10 -9.68 2.78
C ALA A 163 6.60 -9.43 2.99
N ASP A 164 6.06 -8.45 2.30
CA ASP A 164 4.65 -8.05 2.37
C ASP A 164 3.70 -8.92 1.53
N GLY A 165 4.20 -10.05 1.01
CA GLY A 165 3.44 -11.02 0.24
C GLY A 165 4.05 -12.40 0.26
N PHE A 166 3.23 -13.44 0.04
CA PHE A 166 3.66 -14.84 0.01
C PHE A 166 4.48 -15.15 -1.24
N ASP A 167 4.02 -14.68 -2.42
CA ASP A 167 4.79 -14.79 -3.68
C ASP A 167 6.15 -14.08 -3.54
N LEU A 168 6.15 -12.91 -2.94
CA LEU A 168 7.39 -12.17 -2.70
C LEU A 168 8.32 -12.91 -1.73
N SER A 169 7.80 -13.47 -0.65
CA SER A 169 8.57 -14.30 0.30
C SER A 169 9.22 -15.48 -0.42
N LYS A 170 8.43 -16.21 -1.19
CA LYS A 170 8.90 -17.36 -1.99
C LYS A 170 9.99 -16.96 -2.99
N ARG A 171 9.83 -15.83 -3.67
CA ARG A 171 10.86 -15.33 -4.61
C ARG A 171 12.17 -14.94 -3.91
N VAL A 172 12.09 -14.39 -2.70
CA VAL A 172 13.28 -14.11 -1.90
C VAL A 172 14.00 -15.42 -1.53
N GLU A 173 13.25 -16.42 -1.08
CA GLU A 173 13.80 -17.75 -0.73
C GLU A 173 14.46 -18.45 -1.93
N GLU A 174 13.75 -18.54 -3.05
CA GLU A 174 14.24 -19.19 -4.26
C GLU A 174 15.49 -18.50 -4.83
N ARG A 175 15.50 -17.16 -4.79
CA ARG A 175 16.56 -16.41 -5.43
C ARG A 175 17.81 -16.24 -4.57
N PHE A 176 17.62 -16.03 -3.28
CA PHE A 176 18.73 -15.69 -2.38
C PHE A 176 19.08 -16.82 -1.40
N GLY A 177 18.30 -17.91 -1.36
CA GLY A 177 18.55 -19.05 -0.49
C GLY A 177 18.42 -18.71 1.00
N ARG A 178 17.54 -17.77 1.37
CA ARG A 178 17.30 -17.33 2.74
C ARG A 178 15.83 -17.37 3.05
N ARG A 179 15.44 -18.05 4.14
CA ARG A 179 14.05 -18.10 4.60
C ARG A 179 13.49 -16.69 4.78
N CYS A 180 12.31 -16.47 4.25
CA CYS A 180 11.62 -15.18 4.26
C CYS A 180 10.20 -15.35 4.78
N PHE A 181 9.85 -14.62 5.81
CA PHE A 181 8.54 -14.73 6.45
C PHE A 181 7.58 -13.66 5.90
N PHE A 182 6.31 -14.01 5.81
CA PHE A 182 5.28 -13.04 5.52
C PHE A 182 5.12 -12.06 6.68
N LEU A 183 5.16 -10.77 6.38
CA LEU A 183 4.89 -9.67 7.30
C LEU A 183 3.99 -8.67 6.58
N ALA A 184 2.72 -8.63 6.95
CA ALA A 184 1.75 -7.79 6.27
C ALA A 184 2.02 -6.29 6.44
N THR A 185 1.91 -5.54 5.36
CA THR A 185 1.67 -4.10 5.45
C THR A 185 0.19 -3.90 5.75
N THR A 186 -0.11 -3.20 6.84
CA THR A 186 -1.49 -2.96 7.25
C THR A 186 -1.64 -1.55 7.81
N ARG A 187 -2.83 -0.99 7.69
CA ARG A 187 -3.17 0.35 8.14
C ARG A 187 -4.42 0.31 8.98
N ALA A 188 -4.38 0.96 10.14
CA ALA A 188 -5.51 1.10 11.03
C ALA A 188 -6.32 2.35 10.66
N ILE A 189 -7.18 2.24 9.65
CA ILE A 189 -8.15 3.30 9.36
C ILE A 189 -9.21 3.27 10.48
N PRO A 190 -9.41 4.36 11.25
CA PRO A 190 -10.43 4.39 12.28
C PRO A 190 -11.82 4.27 11.63
N SER A 191 -12.73 3.49 12.23
CA SER A 191 -14.13 3.51 11.81
C SER A 191 -14.68 4.93 11.92
N SER A 192 -15.55 5.34 10.98
CA SER A 192 -16.13 6.67 11.03
C SER A 192 -16.96 6.83 12.32
N SER A 193 -16.71 7.93 13.06
CA SER A 193 -17.57 8.29 14.17
C SER A 193 -18.98 8.62 13.63
N PRO A 194 -20.07 8.27 14.37
CA PRO A 194 -21.44 8.61 13.95
C PRO A 194 -21.67 10.10 13.67
N LEU A 195 -20.74 10.96 14.06
CA LEU A 195 -20.78 12.42 13.88
C LEU A 195 -20.23 12.92 12.54
N SER A 196 -19.59 12.08 11.71
CA SER A 196 -19.05 12.51 10.41
C SER A 196 -20.10 12.46 9.29
N LYS A 197 -21.19 13.20 9.44
CA LYS A 197 -22.22 13.40 8.40
C LYS A 197 -21.81 14.29 7.21
N LYS A 198 -20.54 14.50 6.98
CA LYS A 198 -20.04 15.26 5.82
C LYS A 198 -19.36 14.34 4.81
N ILE A 199 -20.06 13.32 4.33
CA ILE A 199 -19.81 12.81 2.98
C ILE A 199 -20.21 13.98 2.06
N PRO A 200 -19.34 14.45 1.14
CA PRO A 200 -19.80 15.37 0.10
C PRO A 200 -21.07 14.77 -0.51
N PRO A 201 -22.13 15.57 -0.70
CA PRO A 201 -23.34 15.05 -1.34
C PRO A 201 -22.90 14.41 -2.66
N LEU A 202 -23.16 13.12 -2.83
CA LEU A 202 -23.06 12.48 -4.12
C LEU A 202 -23.85 13.33 -5.11
N PRO A 203 -23.32 13.60 -6.32
CA PRO A 203 -24.06 14.36 -7.30
C PRO A 203 -25.49 13.80 -7.39
N PRO A 204 -26.50 14.68 -7.51
CA PRO A 204 -27.89 14.25 -7.58
C PRO A 204 -28.03 13.23 -8.70
N LEU A 205 -28.34 12.01 -8.31
CA LEU A 205 -28.53 10.89 -9.23
C LEU A 205 -29.74 11.16 -10.13
N LEU A 206 -29.65 10.65 -11.34
CA LEU A 206 -30.65 10.64 -12.41
C LEU A 206 -32.08 10.84 -11.90
N LYS A 207 -32.78 11.74 -12.56
CA LYS A 207 -34.18 12.06 -12.32
C LYS A 207 -35.00 10.80 -12.06
N GLU A 208 -35.78 10.83 -11.00
CA GLU A 208 -36.78 9.80 -10.66
C GLU A 208 -37.58 9.42 -11.91
N GLY A 209 -37.21 8.34 -12.56
CA GLY A 209 -38.01 7.66 -13.54
C GLY A 209 -39.12 6.93 -12.79
N GLN A 210 -40.36 7.10 -13.24
CA GLN A 210 -41.57 6.51 -12.71
C GLN A 210 -41.43 5.00 -12.49
N GLY A 211 -41.22 4.59 -11.25
CA GLY A 211 -41.14 3.20 -10.83
C GLY A 211 -40.68 3.10 -9.39
N GLY A 212 -41.61 3.07 -8.47
CA GLY A 212 -41.40 3.14 -7.02
C GLY A 212 -40.63 1.97 -6.41
N LEU A 213 -39.31 2.00 -6.47
CA LEU A 213 -38.37 1.26 -5.64
C LEU A 213 -37.20 2.21 -5.37
N THR A 214 -36.72 2.26 -4.14
CA THR A 214 -35.60 3.12 -3.70
C THR A 214 -34.31 2.71 -4.42
N ASN A 215 -34.11 3.23 -5.62
CA ASN A 215 -33.06 2.77 -6.52
C ASN A 215 -31.73 3.44 -6.20
N LYS A 216 -31.12 3.09 -5.06
CA LYS A 216 -29.74 3.51 -4.77
C LYS A 216 -28.77 2.84 -5.74
N PRO A 217 -27.84 3.59 -6.37
CA PRO A 217 -26.86 3.00 -7.27
C PRO A 217 -25.99 1.98 -6.54
N TYR A 218 -25.53 0.98 -7.27
CA TYR A 218 -24.44 0.10 -6.78
C TYR A 218 -23.12 0.87 -6.79
N ARG A 219 -22.47 0.95 -5.63
CA ARG A 219 -21.33 1.83 -5.40
C ARG A 219 -20.02 1.08 -5.44
N PHE A 220 -19.25 1.33 -6.48
CA PHE A 220 -17.87 0.88 -6.58
C PHE A 220 -16.91 1.91 -5.98
N LEU A 221 -15.86 1.43 -5.34
CA LEU A 221 -14.77 2.26 -4.79
C LEU A 221 -13.43 1.81 -5.37
N PHE A 222 -12.66 2.78 -5.87
CA PHE A 222 -11.25 2.62 -6.21
C PHE A 222 -10.42 3.50 -5.29
N VAL A 223 -9.39 2.93 -4.64
CA VAL A 223 -8.44 3.66 -3.81
C VAL A 223 -7.03 3.31 -4.26
N GLY A 224 -6.23 4.31 -4.61
CA GLY A 224 -4.85 4.08 -5.00
C GLY A 224 -4.22 5.20 -5.80
N ARG A 225 -2.93 5.06 -6.10
CA ARG A 225 -2.25 6.00 -6.98
C ARG A 225 -2.85 5.93 -8.39
N ILE A 226 -3.08 7.08 -8.98
CA ILE A 226 -3.65 7.19 -10.34
C ILE A 226 -2.55 6.97 -11.37
N GLU A 227 -2.15 5.71 -11.48
CA GLU A 227 -1.04 5.23 -12.32
C GLU A 227 -1.51 4.05 -13.18
N LYS A 228 -0.91 3.88 -14.35
CA LYS A 228 -1.26 2.79 -15.27
C LYS A 228 -1.11 1.40 -14.62
N VAL A 229 -0.15 1.24 -13.73
CA VAL A 229 0.06 -0.02 -12.99
C VAL A 229 -1.13 -0.38 -12.09
N LYS A 230 -1.89 0.62 -11.61
CA LYS A 230 -3.07 0.43 -10.77
C LYS A 230 -4.36 0.15 -11.56
N GLY A 231 -4.33 0.27 -12.89
CA GLY A 231 -5.42 -0.13 -13.77
C GLY A 231 -6.62 0.81 -13.79
N ILE A 232 -6.42 2.10 -13.45
CA ILE A 232 -7.50 3.09 -13.50
C ILE A 232 -8.13 3.21 -14.91
N ASP A 233 -7.33 3.06 -15.95
CA ASP A 233 -7.78 3.04 -17.34
C ASP A 233 -8.74 1.86 -17.61
N LEU A 234 -8.41 0.66 -17.15
CA LEU A 234 -9.27 -0.52 -17.29
C LEU A 234 -10.61 -0.31 -16.59
N LEU A 235 -10.58 0.30 -15.40
CA LEU A 235 -11.79 0.55 -14.63
C LEU A 235 -12.68 1.60 -15.29
N LEU A 236 -12.13 2.71 -15.78
CA LEU A 236 -12.89 3.74 -16.47
C LEU A 236 -13.46 3.26 -17.81
N GLU A 237 -12.73 2.43 -18.56
CA GLU A 237 -13.23 1.77 -19.77
C GLU A 237 -14.41 0.84 -19.44
N SER A 238 -14.29 0.05 -18.36
CA SER A 238 -15.38 -0.82 -17.89
C SER A 238 -16.62 -0.01 -17.47
N MET A 239 -16.44 1.12 -16.79
CA MET A 239 -17.54 2.03 -16.44
C MET A 239 -18.24 2.62 -17.67
N ALA A 240 -17.48 2.96 -18.72
CA ALA A 240 -18.06 3.44 -19.97
C ALA A 240 -18.97 2.37 -20.62
N CYS A 241 -18.54 1.11 -20.63
CA CYS A 241 -19.35 0.00 -21.14
C CYS A 241 -20.62 -0.24 -20.26
N LEU A 242 -20.50 -0.15 -18.93
CA LEU A 242 -21.64 -0.32 -18.02
C LEU A 242 -22.69 0.78 -18.18
N LYS A 243 -22.25 2.01 -18.42
CA LYS A 243 -23.14 3.14 -18.72
C LYS A 243 -23.99 2.88 -19.98
N GLU A 244 -23.40 2.31 -21.03
CA GLU A 244 -24.12 1.96 -22.28
C GLU A 244 -25.21 0.92 -22.04
N GLU A 245 -25.08 0.08 -21.02
CA GLU A 245 -26.10 -0.89 -20.60
C GLU A 245 -27.15 -0.31 -19.64
N VAL A 246 -27.15 1.01 -19.42
CA VAL A 246 -28.09 1.76 -18.57
C VAL A 246 -28.22 1.20 -17.14
N LEU A 247 -27.10 0.75 -16.58
CA LEU A 247 -27.04 0.23 -15.21
C LEU A 247 -26.93 1.37 -14.19
N ASN A 248 -27.65 1.25 -13.08
CA ASN A 248 -27.58 2.21 -11.98
C ASN A 248 -26.33 1.96 -11.10
N VAL A 249 -25.21 2.51 -11.53
CA VAL A 249 -23.90 2.32 -10.92
C VAL A 249 -23.21 3.65 -10.64
N HIS A 250 -22.37 3.69 -9.61
CA HIS A 250 -21.53 4.84 -9.32
C HIS A 250 -20.15 4.40 -8.89
N LEU A 251 -19.09 5.03 -9.42
CA LEU A 251 -17.69 4.80 -9.05
C LEU A 251 -17.16 6.01 -8.30
N THR A 252 -16.62 5.78 -7.11
CA THR A 252 -15.81 6.78 -6.39
C THR A 252 -14.34 6.47 -6.57
N VAL A 253 -13.55 7.46 -7.03
CA VAL A 253 -12.12 7.36 -7.27
C VAL A 253 -11.37 8.20 -6.24
N VAL A 254 -10.50 7.54 -5.44
CA VAL A 254 -9.67 8.18 -4.42
C VAL A 254 -8.20 8.02 -4.78
N GLY A 255 -7.47 9.14 -4.80
CA GLY A 255 -6.04 9.20 -5.03
C GLY A 255 -5.62 10.22 -6.08
N ARG A 256 -4.31 10.35 -6.24
CA ARG A 256 -3.65 11.20 -7.24
C ARG A 256 -2.54 10.43 -7.95
N GLY A 257 -2.09 10.91 -9.09
CA GLY A 257 -0.99 10.30 -9.84
C GLY A 257 -0.83 10.80 -11.25
N GLY A 258 0.12 10.23 -11.97
CA GLY A 258 0.52 10.70 -13.30
C GLY A 258 -0.55 10.55 -14.39
N MET A 259 -1.60 9.75 -14.16
CA MET A 259 -2.71 9.60 -15.10
C MET A 259 -3.95 10.44 -14.75
N GLU A 260 -3.87 11.35 -13.79
CA GLU A 260 -5.02 12.13 -13.32
C GLU A 260 -5.65 12.96 -14.44
N GLU A 261 -4.84 13.69 -15.22
CA GLU A 261 -5.32 14.50 -16.34
C GLU A 261 -5.96 13.66 -17.45
N TRP A 262 -5.31 12.54 -17.79
CA TRP A 262 -5.88 11.60 -18.75
C TRP A 262 -7.24 11.06 -18.27
N ALA A 263 -7.33 10.65 -17.01
CA ALA A 263 -8.55 10.08 -16.46
C ALA A 263 -9.70 11.09 -16.45
N LYS A 264 -9.44 12.33 -16.05
CA LYS A 264 -10.45 13.43 -16.10
C LYS A 264 -10.91 13.72 -17.51
N SER A 265 -9.99 13.76 -18.49
CA SER A 265 -10.35 13.93 -19.91
C SER A 265 -11.21 12.78 -20.41
N PHE A 266 -10.83 11.52 -20.08
CA PHE A 266 -11.61 10.34 -20.46
C PHE A 266 -13.03 10.37 -19.87
N ILE A 267 -13.17 10.71 -18.58
CA ILE A 267 -14.48 10.87 -17.91
C ILE A 267 -15.35 11.88 -18.67
N LYS A 268 -14.79 13.01 -19.04
CA LYS A 268 -15.50 14.06 -19.80
C LYS A 268 -15.89 13.59 -21.20
N GLU A 269 -14.95 13.04 -21.96
CA GLU A 269 -15.16 12.58 -23.35
C GLU A 269 -16.20 11.46 -23.44
N ARG A 270 -16.21 10.55 -22.47
CA ARG A 270 -17.19 9.44 -22.40
C ARG A 270 -18.48 9.82 -21.69
N GLY A 271 -18.63 11.07 -21.25
CA GLY A 271 -19.82 11.52 -20.52
C GLY A 271 -20.07 10.76 -19.22
N LEU A 272 -19.02 10.41 -18.48
CA LEU A 272 -19.09 9.66 -17.23
C LEU A 272 -19.26 10.55 -15.99
N GLY A 273 -19.46 11.87 -16.15
CA GLY A 273 -19.49 12.81 -15.03
C GLY A 273 -20.53 12.49 -13.94
N GLU A 274 -21.69 11.93 -14.32
CA GLU A 274 -22.71 11.50 -13.36
C GLU A 274 -22.44 10.12 -12.74
N TYR A 275 -21.58 9.31 -13.34
CA TYR A 275 -21.25 7.95 -12.92
C TYR A 275 -19.95 7.86 -12.12
N VAL A 276 -19.10 8.90 -12.14
CA VAL A 276 -17.78 8.87 -11.52
C VAL A 276 -17.54 10.12 -10.68
N SER A 277 -17.32 9.93 -9.37
CA SER A 277 -16.87 10.98 -8.46
C SER A 277 -15.36 10.88 -8.23
N TRP A 278 -14.66 11.99 -8.46
CA TRP A 278 -13.22 12.09 -8.25
C TRP A 278 -12.89 12.86 -6.97
N MET A 279 -12.30 12.20 -5.97
CA MET A 279 -12.08 12.77 -4.64
C MET A 279 -10.64 13.29 -4.42
N GLY A 280 -9.68 12.92 -5.27
CA GLY A 280 -8.27 13.20 -4.99
C GLY A 280 -7.80 12.47 -3.73
N ASN A 281 -6.83 13.06 -3.00
CA ASN A 281 -6.43 12.52 -1.70
C ASN A 281 -7.45 12.96 -0.63
N VAL A 282 -7.79 12.04 0.25
CA VAL A 282 -8.75 12.26 1.34
C VAL A 282 -8.12 11.91 2.69
N SER A 283 -8.69 12.45 3.78
CA SER A 283 -8.32 12.05 5.14
C SER A 283 -8.74 10.62 5.46
N ASP A 284 -8.13 10.01 6.47
CA ASP A 284 -8.49 8.66 6.94
C ASP A 284 -9.96 8.54 7.34
N GLN A 285 -10.51 9.59 7.96
CA GLN A 285 -11.90 9.63 8.35
C GLN A 285 -12.84 9.65 7.13
N THR A 286 -12.51 10.42 6.10
CA THR A 286 -13.26 10.43 4.84
C THR A 286 -13.12 9.07 4.13
N LEU A 287 -11.94 8.50 4.11
CA LEU A 287 -11.68 7.20 3.51
C LEU A 287 -12.48 6.09 4.21
N ALA A 288 -12.55 6.10 5.55
CA ALA A 288 -13.41 5.18 6.30
C ALA A 288 -14.87 5.29 5.87
N SER A 289 -15.41 6.52 5.79
CA SER A 289 -16.79 6.75 5.35
C SER A 289 -17.05 6.28 3.91
N LEU A 290 -16.06 6.43 3.02
CA LEU A 290 -16.14 5.93 1.64
C LEU A 290 -16.14 4.40 1.60
N TYR A 291 -15.29 3.74 2.39
CA TYR A 291 -15.39 2.29 2.55
C TYR A 291 -16.77 1.88 3.08
N GLU A 292 -17.23 2.46 4.18
CA GLU A 292 -18.52 2.12 4.78
C GLU A 292 -19.69 2.29 3.80
N SER A 293 -19.68 3.34 3.01
CA SER A 293 -20.75 3.66 2.06
C SER A 293 -20.68 2.92 0.72
N SER A 294 -19.56 2.27 0.38
CA SER A 294 -19.41 1.51 -0.86
C SER A 294 -19.98 0.09 -0.71
N ASP A 295 -20.40 -0.50 -1.82
CA ASP A 295 -20.83 -1.89 -1.90
C ASP A 295 -19.67 -2.81 -2.24
N CYS A 296 -18.77 -2.38 -3.15
CA CYS A 296 -17.66 -3.17 -3.65
C CYS A 296 -16.41 -2.32 -3.87
N VAL A 297 -15.25 -2.86 -3.52
CA VAL A 297 -13.93 -2.27 -3.80
C VAL A 297 -13.30 -2.97 -5.00
N VAL A 298 -12.81 -2.18 -5.97
CA VAL A 298 -12.21 -2.70 -7.20
C VAL A 298 -10.72 -2.42 -7.23
N ILE A 299 -9.91 -3.47 -7.38
CA ILE A 299 -8.44 -3.41 -7.45
C ILE A 299 -7.96 -4.00 -8.79
N PRO A 300 -8.03 -3.24 -9.89
CA PRO A 300 -7.76 -3.74 -11.24
C PRO A 300 -6.27 -3.65 -11.61
N SER A 301 -5.39 -3.81 -10.64
CA SER A 301 -3.95 -3.60 -10.78
C SER A 301 -3.32 -4.54 -11.82
N ARG A 302 -2.28 -4.07 -12.50
CA ARG A 302 -1.46 -4.86 -13.43
C ARG A 302 -0.29 -5.57 -12.76
N SER A 303 0.13 -5.06 -11.61
CA SER A 303 1.21 -5.63 -10.80
C SER A 303 1.10 -5.13 -9.37
N GLU A 304 1.06 -6.05 -8.44
CA GLU A 304 1.05 -5.82 -6.98
C GLU A 304 1.74 -6.98 -6.28
N SER A 305 2.12 -6.76 -5.00
CA SER A 305 2.26 -7.83 -4.01
C SER A 305 0.89 -8.02 -3.34
N ILE A 306 0.66 -7.35 -2.21
CA ILE A 306 -0.66 -7.19 -1.60
C ILE A 306 -0.83 -5.69 -1.30
N PRO A 307 -1.74 -4.97 -2.00
CA PRO A 307 -1.94 -3.55 -1.73
C PRO A 307 -2.70 -3.34 -0.42
N LEU A 308 -2.42 -2.23 0.27
CA LEU A 308 -3.13 -1.83 1.51
C LEU A 308 -4.65 -1.85 1.35
N VAL A 309 -5.14 -1.43 0.21
CA VAL A 309 -6.58 -1.41 -0.13
C VAL A 309 -7.23 -2.78 0.00
N PHE A 310 -6.49 -3.86 -0.24
CA PHE A 310 -7.01 -5.23 -0.07
C PHE A 310 -7.32 -5.51 1.41
N SER A 311 -6.38 -5.25 2.31
CA SER A 311 -6.58 -5.44 3.75
C SER A 311 -7.58 -4.44 4.34
N GLU A 312 -7.59 -3.20 3.86
CA GLU A 312 -8.56 -2.17 4.24
C GLU A 312 -9.98 -2.61 3.87
N ALA A 313 -10.22 -3.04 2.64
CA ALA A 313 -11.54 -3.53 2.20
C ALA A 313 -12.02 -4.75 3.01
N LEU A 314 -11.12 -5.68 3.34
CA LEU A 314 -11.43 -6.81 4.23
C LEU A 314 -11.89 -6.33 5.61
N ARG A 315 -11.18 -5.35 6.19
CA ARG A 315 -11.52 -4.79 7.51
C ARG A 315 -12.90 -4.14 7.53
N PHE A 316 -13.27 -3.44 6.45
CA PHE A 316 -14.60 -2.84 6.29
C PHE A 316 -15.66 -3.82 5.77
N ASN A 317 -15.38 -5.12 5.72
CA ASN A 317 -16.30 -6.16 5.23
C ASN A 317 -16.82 -5.93 3.81
N LYS A 318 -16.02 -5.28 2.95
CA LYS A 318 -16.44 -4.99 1.58
C LYS A 318 -16.23 -6.18 0.66
N GLU A 319 -17.07 -6.26 -0.38
CA GLU A 319 -16.80 -7.12 -1.50
C GLU A 319 -15.59 -6.62 -2.28
N LEU A 320 -14.88 -7.55 -2.89
CA LEU A 320 -13.68 -7.26 -3.64
C LEU A 320 -13.78 -7.81 -5.06
N ILE A 321 -13.43 -6.98 -6.04
CA ILE A 321 -13.09 -7.41 -7.39
C ILE A 321 -11.60 -7.14 -7.57
N VAL A 322 -10.80 -8.18 -7.81
CA VAL A 322 -9.36 -8.07 -7.91
C VAL A 322 -8.83 -8.74 -9.17
N THR A 323 -7.75 -8.23 -9.71
CA THR A 323 -7.01 -8.93 -10.76
C THR A 323 -6.14 -10.06 -10.19
N ASP A 324 -5.91 -11.09 -10.98
CA ASP A 324 -5.05 -12.23 -10.62
C ASP A 324 -3.57 -11.83 -10.75
N VAL A 325 -3.11 -10.98 -9.84
CA VAL A 325 -1.71 -10.53 -9.75
C VAL A 325 -1.23 -10.56 -8.31
N GLY A 326 0.04 -10.88 -8.11
CA GLY A 326 0.61 -11.09 -6.77
C GLY A 326 -0.19 -12.15 -6.00
N ASP A 327 -0.44 -11.90 -4.73
CA ASP A 327 -1.19 -12.83 -3.88
C ASP A 327 -2.70 -12.57 -3.84
N MET A 328 -3.19 -11.48 -4.45
CA MET A 328 -4.62 -11.11 -4.41
C MET A 328 -5.52 -12.19 -4.99
N GLY A 329 -5.16 -12.74 -6.15
CA GLY A 329 -5.95 -13.78 -6.78
C GLY A 329 -5.97 -15.08 -5.98
N MET A 330 -4.82 -15.50 -5.45
CA MET A 330 -4.70 -16.67 -4.59
C MET A 330 -5.54 -16.50 -3.32
N LEU A 331 -5.34 -15.42 -2.59
CA LEU A 331 -6.07 -15.13 -1.34
C LEU A 331 -7.57 -14.98 -1.60
N GLY A 332 -7.94 -14.27 -2.67
CA GLY A 332 -9.35 -14.10 -3.05
C GLY A 332 -10.09 -15.41 -3.27
N ARG A 333 -9.45 -16.37 -3.96
CA ARG A 333 -10.02 -17.70 -4.21
C ARG A 333 -9.99 -18.58 -2.96
N GLN A 334 -8.85 -18.65 -2.28
CA GLN A 334 -8.66 -19.53 -1.12
C GLN A 334 -9.63 -19.20 0.01
N TYR A 335 -9.84 -17.93 0.28
CA TYR A 335 -10.70 -17.45 1.37
C TYR A 335 -12.12 -17.06 0.91
N GLY A 336 -12.40 -17.08 -0.39
CA GLY A 336 -13.70 -16.72 -0.94
C GLY A 336 -14.09 -15.25 -0.70
N VAL A 337 -13.11 -14.34 -0.60
CA VAL A 337 -13.33 -12.93 -0.23
C VAL A 337 -13.35 -11.98 -1.42
N ALA A 338 -12.98 -12.45 -2.63
CA ALA A 338 -12.89 -11.62 -3.82
C ALA A 338 -13.33 -12.35 -5.08
N ARG A 339 -13.86 -11.60 -6.04
CA ARG A 339 -14.02 -12.03 -7.42
C ARG A 339 -12.74 -11.76 -8.16
N VAL A 340 -12.11 -12.82 -8.67
CA VAL A 340 -10.79 -12.76 -9.30
C VAL A 340 -10.94 -12.76 -10.80
N ILE A 341 -10.34 -11.77 -11.46
CA ILE A 341 -10.38 -11.61 -12.92
C ILE A 341 -8.97 -11.64 -13.52
N PRO A 342 -8.81 -12.01 -14.80
CA PRO A 342 -7.55 -11.88 -15.49
C PRO A 342 -7.07 -10.41 -15.53
N PRO A 343 -5.76 -10.14 -15.35
CA PRO A 343 -5.24 -8.78 -15.47
C PRO A 343 -5.36 -8.25 -16.91
N LYS A 344 -5.45 -6.93 -17.06
CA LYS A 344 -5.54 -6.23 -18.36
C LYS A 344 -6.76 -6.63 -19.22
N ASN A 345 -7.83 -7.08 -18.62
CA ASN A 345 -9.03 -7.52 -19.33
C ASN A 345 -10.24 -6.66 -18.92
N VAL A 346 -10.56 -5.65 -19.72
CA VAL A 346 -11.69 -4.73 -19.53
C VAL A 346 -13.02 -5.47 -19.56
N MET A 347 -13.19 -6.41 -20.49
CA MET A 347 -14.45 -7.15 -20.61
C MET A 347 -14.72 -8.06 -19.42
N ALA A 348 -13.70 -8.77 -18.93
CA ALA A 348 -13.84 -9.56 -17.71
C ALA A 348 -14.17 -8.71 -16.49
N LEU A 349 -13.57 -7.51 -16.37
CA LEU A 349 -13.87 -6.57 -15.31
C LEU A 349 -15.33 -6.08 -15.43
N LYS A 350 -15.74 -5.64 -16.60
CA LYS A 350 -17.10 -5.18 -16.89
C LYS A 350 -18.14 -6.26 -16.56
N GLU A 351 -17.95 -7.50 -17.01
CA GLU A 351 -18.89 -8.60 -16.76
C GLU A 351 -19.05 -8.92 -15.26
N VAL A 352 -17.93 -8.95 -14.52
CA VAL A 352 -18.01 -9.18 -13.07
C VAL A 352 -18.68 -8.01 -12.36
N MET A 353 -18.39 -6.77 -12.74
CA MET A 353 -19.06 -5.59 -12.18
C MET A 353 -20.57 -5.62 -12.48
N LYS A 354 -20.96 -5.91 -13.73
CA LYS A 354 -22.37 -6.08 -14.14
C LYS A 354 -23.09 -7.12 -13.29
N LYS A 355 -22.50 -8.32 -13.21
CA LYS A 355 -23.08 -9.41 -12.41
C LYS A 355 -23.31 -9.02 -10.95
N ARG A 356 -22.40 -8.21 -10.35
CA ARG A 356 -22.58 -7.73 -8.97
C ARG A 356 -23.75 -6.76 -8.82
N VAL A 357 -23.98 -5.93 -9.82
CA VAL A 357 -25.14 -5.01 -9.83
C VAL A 357 -26.46 -5.79 -9.93
N GLU A 358 -26.51 -6.78 -10.81
CA GLU A 358 -27.68 -7.60 -11.05
C GLU A 358 -28.04 -8.52 -9.86
N LEU A 359 -27.02 -9.02 -9.14
CA LEU A 359 -27.20 -9.91 -7.98
C LEU A 359 -27.51 -9.18 -6.67
N LYS A 360 -27.43 -7.85 -6.63
CA LYS A 360 -27.67 -7.06 -5.40
C LYS A 360 -28.98 -7.42 -4.70
N ASP A 361 -29.97 -7.83 -5.44
CA ASP A 361 -31.33 -8.10 -4.95
C ASP A 361 -31.61 -9.60 -4.67
N ASN A 362 -30.72 -10.54 -5.03
CA ASN A 362 -31.10 -11.97 -5.13
C ASN A 362 -30.23 -12.98 -4.37
N GLU A 363 -29.06 -12.65 -3.85
CA GLU A 363 -28.23 -13.67 -3.18
C GLU A 363 -27.54 -13.14 -1.90
N ASN A 364 -28.04 -13.61 -0.76
CA ASN A 364 -27.17 -13.91 0.38
C ASN A 364 -26.24 -15.06 -0.01
N GLU A 365 -25.17 -14.78 -0.79
CA GLU A 365 -24.03 -15.71 -0.83
C GLU A 365 -23.57 -15.81 0.63
N GLU A 366 -23.67 -16.98 1.24
CA GLU A 366 -23.08 -17.28 2.55
C GLU A 366 -21.59 -16.88 2.46
N ARG A 367 -21.31 -15.63 2.84
CA ARG A 367 -19.93 -15.18 3.01
C ARG A 367 -19.36 -16.06 4.06
N ASN A 368 -18.34 -16.81 3.73
CA ASN A 368 -17.66 -17.63 4.71
C ASN A 368 -16.93 -16.69 5.70
N GLU A 369 -17.69 -16.21 6.69
CA GLU A 369 -17.22 -15.22 7.67
C GLU A 369 -16.01 -15.76 8.44
N VAL A 370 -15.98 -17.06 8.73
CA VAL A 370 -14.86 -17.72 9.43
C VAL A 370 -13.57 -17.55 8.61
N ARG A 371 -13.60 -17.87 7.33
CA ARG A 371 -12.42 -17.72 6.46
C ARG A 371 -12.01 -16.25 6.27
N ARG A 372 -12.99 -15.36 6.27
CA ARG A 372 -12.72 -13.91 6.19
C ARG A 372 -12.01 -13.43 7.46
N GLU A 373 -12.44 -13.86 8.64
CA GLU A 373 -11.78 -13.51 9.89
C GLU A 373 -10.38 -14.11 10.00
N GLU A 374 -10.17 -15.36 9.57
CA GLU A 374 -8.84 -15.95 9.47
C GLU A 374 -7.91 -15.09 8.58
N LEU A 375 -8.41 -14.63 7.43
CA LEU A 375 -7.64 -13.78 6.54
C LEU A 375 -7.36 -12.41 7.16
N LYS A 376 -8.33 -11.80 7.86
CA LYS A 376 -8.12 -10.53 8.57
C LYS A 376 -7.01 -10.62 9.61
N GLN A 377 -6.92 -11.72 10.34
CA GLN A 377 -5.87 -11.96 11.34
C GLN A 377 -4.47 -11.95 10.72
N LEU A 378 -4.31 -12.38 9.46
CA LEU A 378 -3.03 -12.30 8.76
C LEU A 378 -2.59 -10.86 8.51
N PHE A 379 -3.55 -9.94 8.38
CA PHE A 379 -3.34 -8.51 8.17
C PHE A 379 -3.51 -7.69 9.45
N ASP A 380 -3.58 -8.34 10.61
CA ASP A 380 -3.64 -7.63 11.86
C ASP A 380 -2.27 -7.02 12.22
N ILE A 381 -2.30 -5.77 12.72
CA ILE A 381 -1.08 -5.04 13.06
C ILE A 381 -0.35 -5.64 14.26
N GLU A 382 -1.11 -6.13 15.23
CA GLU A 382 -0.55 -6.79 16.43
C GLU A 382 0.18 -8.07 16.05
N THR A 383 -0.42 -8.87 15.18
CA THR A 383 0.18 -10.09 14.60
C THR A 383 1.47 -9.76 13.83
N SER A 384 1.46 -8.68 13.04
CA SER A 384 2.65 -8.24 12.28
C SER A 384 3.79 -7.83 13.22
N VAL A 385 3.49 -7.05 14.26
CA VAL A 385 4.49 -6.64 15.24
C VAL A 385 5.03 -7.85 16.03
N GLU A 386 4.18 -8.80 16.41
CA GLU A 386 4.61 -10.01 17.10
C GLU A 386 5.57 -10.87 16.27
N ARG A 387 5.27 -11.05 14.99
CA ARG A 387 6.17 -11.77 14.07
C ARG A 387 7.54 -11.11 13.96
N PHE A 388 7.56 -9.78 13.85
CA PHE A 388 8.84 -9.06 13.83
C PHE A 388 9.61 -9.25 15.14
N LEU A 389 8.95 -9.10 16.29
CA LEU A 389 9.58 -9.20 17.61
C LEU A 389 10.02 -10.62 17.96
N ALA A 390 9.39 -11.66 17.39
CA ALA A 390 9.75 -13.06 17.64
C ALA A 390 11.21 -13.38 17.28
N ASP A 391 11.77 -12.69 16.26
CA ASP A 391 13.19 -12.83 15.88
C ASP A 391 14.16 -12.30 16.95
N TYR A 392 13.67 -11.54 17.95
CA TYR A 392 14.49 -10.84 18.93
C TYR A 392 14.20 -11.25 20.39
N ARG A 393 13.32 -12.23 20.57
CA ARG A 393 13.14 -12.98 21.80
C ARG A 393 14.03 -14.21 21.80
#